data_15eda6caaa7cbcd22779f42c3de6f725
#
_entry.id   15eda6caaa7cbcd22779f42c3de6f725
#
_cell.length_a   1.000
_cell.length_b   1.000
_cell.length_c   1.000
_cell.angle_alpha   90.00
_cell.angle_beta   90.00
_cell.angle_gamma   90.00
#
_symmetry.space_group_name_H-M   'P 1'
#
loop_
_entity.id
_entity.type
_entity.pdbx_description
1 polymer ?
#
loop_
_entity_poly.entity_id
_entity_poly.type
_entity_poly.pdbx_seq_one_letter_code
_entity_poly.pdbx_strand_id
1 'polypeptide(L)'
;REAHRPLYERREQITADGNTAAAIATLQMWRCLIFAGFPITPSTKWIEYVAANLASGPGGRRRVKLMEAEHAVADYLVGAAAACRDLIFPTATSSVGLDHMTETTRSLGASGLGNVMIINVYRATANFPLCIEGDPSDALAHRDDGFIQLCARGKQQIYDTVLQAPCLGMHPEILTPTMPGYFGIKDSHRN
;
A
#
# COMPACT_ATOMS: atom_id res chain seq x y z
N ARG A 1 29.07 -10.92 -4.86
CA ARG A 1 28.06 -11.33 -5.87
C ARG A 1 26.70 -11.73 -5.27
N GLU A 2 26.61 -12.08 -3.96
CA GLU A 2 25.31 -12.39 -3.31
C GLU A 2 24.46 -11.16 -2.99
N ALA A 3 25.06 -10.00 -2.76
CA ALA A 3 24.36 -8.79 -2.38
C ALA A 3 23.38 -8.23 -3.45
N HIS A 4 23.45 -8.70 -4.70
CA HIS A 4 22.60 -8.25 -5.80
C HIS A 4 21.45 -9.22 -6.16
N ARG A 5 21.30 -10.35 -5.45
CA ARG A 5 20.14 -11.21 -5.66
C ARG A 5 18.89 -10.60 -5.03
N PRO A 6 17.75 -10.66 -5.71
CA PRO A 6 16.47 -10.30 -5.09
C PRO A 6 16.25 -11.07 -3.78
N LEU A 7 15.62 -10.46 -2.79
CA LEU A 7 15.42 -11.06 -1.46
C LEU A 7 14.73 -12.42 -1.52
N TYR A 8 13.79 -12.62 -2.48
CA TYR A 8 13.10 -13.91 -2.66
C TYR A 8 14.03 -15.07 -3.10
N GLU A 9 15.18 -14.76 -3.70
CA GLU A 9 16.18 -15.76 -4.08
C GLU A 9 17.16 -16.08 -2.93
N ARG A 10 17.24 -15.22 -1.92
CA ARG A 10 18.23 -15.34 -0.86
C ARG A 10 17.86 -16.37 0.20
N ARG A 11 16.58 -16.76 0.31
CA ARG A 11 16.05 -17.62 1.38
C ARG A 11 16.46 -17.17 2.79
N GLU A 12 16.73 -15.88 2.97
CA GLU A 12 17.10 -15.30 4.25
C GLU A 12 15.85 -14.99 5.07
N GLN A 13 15.86 -15.35 6.33
CA GLN A 13 14.87 -14.87 7.27
C GLN A 13 15.22 -13.44 7.68
N ILE A 14 14.31 -12.54 7.44
CA ILE A 14 14.46 -11.12 7.78
C ILE A 14 13.56 -10.82 8.98
N THR A 15 14.13 -10.23 10.02
CA THR A 15 13.32 -9.63 11.09
C THR A 15 12.79 -8.30 10.60
N ALA A 16 11.48 -8.18 10.46
CA ALA A 16 10.81 -6.98 9.99
C ALA A 16 9.48 -6.77 10.72
N ASP A 17 9.05 -5.55 10.87
CA ASP A 17 7.65 -5.27 11.20
C ASP A 17 6.76 -5.28 9.96
N GLY A 18 5.43 -5.16 10.14
CA GLY A 18 4.47 -5.25 9.05
C GLY A 18 4.65 -4.16 7.99
N ASN A 19 4.96 -2.91 8.38
CA ASN A 19 5.21 -1.83 7.43
C ASN A 19 6.45 -2.09 6.58
N THR A 20 7.51 -2.59 7.22
CA THR A 20 8.74 -2.98 6.54
C THR A 20 8.49 -4.15 5.59
N ALA A 21 7.73 -5.16 6.01
CA ALA A 21 7.36 -6.29 5.16
C ALA A 21 6.57 -5.84 3.92
N ALA A 22 5.58 -4.97 4.11
CA ALA A 22 4.80 -4.38 3.03
C ALA A 22 5.67 -3.53 2.08
N ALA A 23 6.59 -2.73 2.62
CA ALA A 23 7.50 -1.91 1.83
C ALA A 23 8.48 -2.75 1.01
N ILE A 24 9.06 -3.80 1.59
CA ILE A 24 9.93 -4.75 0.88
C ILE A 24 9.17 -5.42 -0.26
N ALA A 25 7.95 -5.93 0.00
CA ALA A 25 7.10 -6.51 -1.04
C ALA A 25 6.85 -5.52 -2.19
N THR A 26 6.52 -4.29 -1.86
CA THR A 26 6.26 -3.24 -2.86
C THR A 26 7.52 -2.91 -3.69
N LEU A 27 8.68 -2.83 -3.05
CA LEU A 27 9.96 -2.57 -3.72
C LEU A 27 10.41 -3.72 -4.63
N GLN A 28 9.96 -4.93 -4.39
CA GLN A 28 10.29 -6.08 -5.25
C GLN A 28 9.49 -6.10 -6.55
N MET A 29 8.38 -5.40 -6.61
CA MET A 29 7.57 -5.30 -7.83
C MET A 29 8.27 -4.38 -8.84
N TRP A 30 8.80 -4.95 -9.90
CA TRP A 30 9.50 -4.20 -10.95
C TRP A 30 8.61 -3.17 -11.67
N ARG A 31 7.29 -3.36 -11.65
CA ARG A 31 6.29 -2.44 -12.21
C ARG A 31 5.95 -1.26 -11.31
N CYS A 32 6.44 -1.23 -10.07
CA CYS A 32 6.28 -0.08 -9.17
C CYS A 32 7.44 0.91 -9.39
N LEU A 33 7.16 1.99 -10.07
CA LEU A 33 8.15 3.05 -10.35
C LEU A 33 7.89 4.34 -9.57
N ILE A 34 6.66 4.59 -9.20
CA ILE A 34 6.24 5.80 -8.48
C ILE A 34 5.50 5.37 -7.21
N PHE A 35 5.97 5.87 -6.10
CA PHE A 35 5.42 5.66 -4.76
C PHE A 35 4.92 7.01 -4.26
N ALA A 36 3.62 7.22 -4.26
CA ALA A 36 3.03 8.43 -3.72
C ALA A 36 2.55 8.18 -2.28
N GLY A 37 2.61 9.20 -1.43
CA GLY A 37 2.14 9.07 -0.07
C GLY A 37 2.04 10.39 0.67
N PHE A 38 1.25 10.35 1.73
CA PHE A 38 1.17 11.35 2.78
C PHE A 38 1.37 10.63 4.12
N PRO A 39 2.32 11.08 4.97
CA PRO A 39 2.64 10.38 6.21
C PRO A 39 1.50 10.43 7.22
N ILE A 40 0.98 9.27 7.60
CA ILE A 40 -0.03 9.14 8.67
C ILE A 40 0.27 7.90 9.54
N THR A 41 0.19 8.05 10.86
CA THR A 41 0.36 6.93 11.79
C THR A 41 -0.82 5.94 11.69
N PRO A 42 -0.58 4.61 11.62
CA PRO A 42 0.71 3.92 11.76
C PRO A 42 1.40 3.55 10.43
N SER A 43 0.96 4.02 9.27
CA SER A 43 1.49 3.67 7.95
C SER A 43 2.78 4.39 7.54
N THR A 44 3.18 5.47 8.24
CA THR A 44 4.31 6.34 7.89
C THR A 44 5.60 5.59 7.57
N LYS A 45 5.91 4.55 8.34
CA LYS A 45 7.14 3.76 8.15
C LYS A 45 7.23 3.09 6.79
N TRP A 46 6.09 2.79 6.13
CA TRP A 46 6.10 2.23 4.79
C TRP A 46 6.77 3.19 3.79
N ILE A 47 6.32 4.45 3.72
CA ILE A 47 6.88 5.42 2.76
C ILE A 47 8.31 5.81 3.11
N GLU A 48 8.66 5.89 4.40
CA GLU A 48 10.03 6.14 4.85
C GLU A 48 10.98 5.02 4.41
N TYR A 49 10.58 3.76 4.60
CA TYR A 49 11.39 2.61 4.17
C TYR A 49 11.55 2.56 2.65
N VAL A 50 10.46 2.81 1.90
CA VAL A 50 10.50 2.90 0.44
C VAL A 50 11.47 4.00 0.01
N ALA A 51 11.39 5.20 0.60
CA ALA A 51 12.26 6.33 0.25
C ALA A 51 13.74 6.03 0.51
N ALA A 52 14.04 5.38 1.64
CA ALA A 52 15.41 5.02 2.01
C ALA A 52 16.01 3.92 1.11
N ASN A 53 15.18 3.10 0.46
CA ASN A 53 15.62 1.92 -0.30
C ASN A 53 15.30 1.97 -1.80
N LEU A 54 14.99 3.13 -2.35
CA LEU A 54 14.63 3.30 -3.78
C LEU A 54 15.68 2.79 -4.76
N ALA A 55 16.96 2.94 -4.41
CA ALA A 55 18.09 2.53 -5.26
C ALA A 55 18.15 1.01 -5.48
N SER A 56 17.43 0.23 -4.69
CA SER A 56 17.41 -1.24 -4.75
C SER A 56 16.62 -1.80 -5.93
N GLY A 57 16.03 -0.95 -6.77
CA GLY A 57 15.15 -1.37 -7.85
C GLY A 57 15.81 -1.34 -9.23
N PRO A 58 15.29 -2.12 -10.18
CA PRO A 58 15.80 -2.14 -11.53
C PRO A 58 15.63 -0.78 -12.23
N GLY A 59 16.73 -0.23 -12.76
CA GLY A 59 16.73 0.83 -13.76
C GLY A 59 16.72 2.27 -13.27
N GLY A 60 16.93 2.59 -11.99
CA GLY A 60 17.17 3.98 -11.52
C GLY A 60 16.03 4.99 -11.74
N ARG A 61 14.83 4.52 -12.14
CA ARG A 61 13.67 5.37 -12.48
C ARG A 61 12.64 5.49 -11.36
N ARG A 62 12.89 4.86 -10.22
CA ARG A 62 11.94 4.88 -9.08
C ARG A 62 11.96 6.23 -8.38
N ARG A 63 10.79 6.71 -7.98
CA ARG A 63 10.62 7.99 -7.30
C ARG A 63 9.60 7.89 -6.17
N VAL A 64 9.89 8.53 -5.05
CA VAL A 64 8.89 8.84 -4.02
C VAL A 64 8.37 10.24 -4.27
N LYS A 65 7.06 10.40 -4.17
CA LYS A 65 6.37 11.68 -4.25
C LYS A 65 5.52 11.86 -2.99
N LEU A 66 5.95 12.75 -2.13
CA LEU A 66 5.13 13.20 -1.01
C LEU A 66 4.17 14.29 -1.51
N MET A 67 2.93 14.20 -1.05
CA MET A 67 1.85 15.11 -1.40
C MET A 67 1.44 15.92 -0.17
N GLU A 68 0.64 16.94 -0.39
CA GLU A 68 0.20 17.86 0.66
C GLU A 68 -0.92 17.27 1.55
N ALA A 69 -1.66 16.29 1.02
CA ALA A 69 -2.75 15.61 1.73
C ALA A 69 -3.08 14.27 1.07
N GLU A 70 -3.85 13.43 1.77
CA GLU A 70 -4.22 12.09 1.29
C GLU A 70 -5.08 12.14 0.02
N HIS A 71 -6.05 13.06 -0.08
CA HIS A 71 -6.85 13.18 -1.31
C HIS A 71 -5.97 13.51 -2.52
N ALA A 72 -4.95 14.36 -2.38
CA ALA A 72 -4.02 14.66 -3.46
C ALA A 72 -3.20 13.42 -3.87
N VAL A 73 -2.88 12.52 -2.93
CA VAL A 73 -2.28 11.22 -3.24
C VAL A 73 -3.22 10.39 -4.11
N ALA A 74 -4.48 10.26 -3.71
CA ALA A 74 -5.46 9.46 -4.43
C ALA A 74 -5.69 9.97 -5.86
N ASP A 75 -5.88 11.27 -6.03
CA ASP A 75 -6.08 11.91 -7.34
C ASP A 75 -4.86 11.72 -8.26
N TYR A 76 -3.66 11.86 -7.69
CA TYR A 76 -2.44 11.60 -8.42
C TYR A 76 -2.34 10.15 -8.89
N LEU A 77 -2.68 9.17 -8.02
CA LEU A 77 -2.66 7.76 -8.38
C LEU A 77 -3.65 7.43 -9.50
N VAL A 78 -4.85 7.99 -9.46
CA VAL A 78 -5.86 7.81 -10.52
C VAL A 78 -5.33 8.32 -11.86
N GLY A 79 -4.82 9.55 -11.89
CA GLY A 79 -4.26 10.14 -13.10
C GLY A 79 -3.08 9.35 -13.67
N ALA A 80 -2.16 8.94 -12.80
CA ALA A 80 -0.99 8.16 -13.20
C ALA A 80 -1.37 6.75 -13.67
N ALA A 81 -2.31 6.09 -12.99
CA ALA A 81 -2.79 4.75 -13.33
C ALA A 81 -3.55 4.73 -14.66
N ALA A 82 -4.35 5.76 -14.94
CA ALA A 82 -5.03 5.91 -16.21
C ALA A 82 -4.05 6.14 -17.37
N ALA A 83 -2.99 6.89 -17.13
CA ALA A 83 -1.95 7.17 -18.12
C ALA A 83 -1.03 5.97 -18.42
N CYS A 84 -0.78 5.10 -17.44
CA CYS A 84 0.16 3.99 -17.54
C CYS A 84 -0.41 2.71 -16.93
N ARG A 85 -1.27 2.01 -17.66
CA ARG A 85 -1.97 0.82 -17.17
C ARG A 85 -1.07 -0.38 -16.89
N ASP A 86 0.14 -0.42 -17.43
CA ASP A 86 1.11 -1.49 -17.20
C ASP A 86 1.94 -1.33 -15.92
N LEU A 87 1.89 -0.16 -15.29
CA LEU A 87 2.59 0.12 -14.06
C LEU A 87 1.65 -0.03 -12.85
N ILE A 88 2.21 -0.34 -11.70
CA ILE A 88 1.49 -0.43 -10.42
C ILE A 88 1.73 0.86 -9.64
N PHE A 89 0.65 1.42 -9.11
CA PHE A 89 0.68 2.67 -8.34
C PHE A 89 0.27 2.41 -6.89
N PRO A 90 1.24 2.14 -6.01
CA PRO A 90 0.99 1.87 -4.61
C PRO A 90 0.99 3.16 -3.77
N THR A 91 0.17 3.15 -2.72
CA THR A 91 0.26 4.04 -1.58
C THR A 91 -0.02 3.29 -0.29
N ALA A 92 0.26 3.92 0.85
CA ALA A 92 -0.16 3.42 2.16
C ALA A 92 -0.83 4.55 2.95
N THR A 93 -1.90 4.22 3.63
CA THR A 93 -2.69 5.14 4.46
C THR A 93 -3.29 4.42 5.66
N SER A 94 -4.11 5.13 6.43
CA SER A 94 -4.73 4.61 7.65
C SER A 94 -5.86 5.52 8.12
N SER A 95 -6.93 4.96 8.68
CA SER A 95 -7.96 5.70 9.44
C SER A 95 -8.53 6.90 8.64
N VAL A 96 -8.55 8.07 9.27
CA VAL A 96 -9.04 9.32 8.65
C VAL A 96 -8.31 9.71 7.37
N GLY A 97 -7.09 9.22 7.14
CA GLY A 97 -6.40 9.42 5.88
C GLY A 97 -7.08 8.66 4.73
N LEU A 98 -7.63 7.48 5.00
CA LEU A 98 -8.46 6.77 4.02
C LEU A 98 -9.79 7.49 3.81
N ASP A 99 -10.42 7.99 4.89
CA ASP A 99 -11.65 8.80 4.81
C ASP A 99 -11.43 10.07 3.97
N HIS A 100 -10.26 10.71 4.06
CA HIS A 100 -9.90 11.87 3.22
C HIS A 100 -9.80 11.53 1.73
N MET A 101 -9.67 10.27 1.37
CA MET A 101 -9.63 9.82 -0.04
C MET A 101 -11.02 9.43 -0.57
N THR A 102 -12.09 9.50 0.22
CA THR A 102 -13.40 8.86 -0.05
C THR A 102 -13.97 9.21 -1.43
N GLU A 103 -13.93 10.45 -1.86
CA GLU A 103 -14.44 10.86 -3.17
C GLU A 103 -13.72 10.11 -4.30
N THR A 104 -12.40 10.12 -4.23
CA THR A 104 -11.56 9.49 -5.24
C THR A 104 -11.62 7.97 -5.17
N THR A 105 -11.67 7.35 -3.96
CA THR A 105 -11.75 5.89 -3.82
C THR A 105 -13.04 5.35 -4.42
N ARG A 106 -14.18 6.01 -4.23
CA ARG A 106 -15.47 5.63 -4.83
C ARG A 106 -15.43 5.68 -6.35
N SER A 107 -14.86 6.74 -6.90
CA SER A 107 -14.69 6.88 -8.35
C SER A 107 -13.72 5.83 -8.90
N LEU A 108 -12.65 5.56 -8.15
CA LEU A 108 -11.62 4.58 -8.50
C LEU A 108 -12.16 3.15 -8.53
N GLY A 109 -13.01 2.76 -7.58
CA GLY A 109 -13.61 1.43 -7.52
C GLY A 109 -14.41 1.07 -8.78
N ALA A 110 -15.01 2.07 -9.43
CA ALA A 110 -15.78 1.89 -10.68
C ALA A 110 -14.94 2.10 -11.96
N SER A 111 -13.66 2.46 -11.85
CA SER A 111 -12.86 2.94 -12.99
C SER A 111 -12.24 1.86 -13.86
N GLY A 112 -12.15 0.62 -13.39
CA GLY A 112 -11.38 -0.44 -14.04
C GLY A 112 -9.86 -0.25 -13.95
N LEU A 113 -9.37 0.56 -13.01
CA LEU A 113 -7.94 0.81 -12.76
C LEU A 113 -7.38 -0.19 -11.73
N GLY A 114 -7.33 -1.47 -12.11
CA GLY A 114 -6.81 -2.54 -11.26
C GLY A 114 -5.33 -2.43 -10.88
N ASN A 115 -4.63 -1.47 -11.44
CA ASN A 115 -3.22 -1.18 -11.20
C ASN A 115 -2.99 -0.17 -10.05
N VAL A 116 -4.03 0.22 -9.33
CA VAL A 116 -3.92 1.00 -8.09
C VAL A 116 -4.01 0.08 -6.89
N MET A 117 -3.09 0.25 -5.94
CA MET A 117 -3.04 -0.50 -4.69
C MET A 117 -2.94 0.48 -3.50
N ILE A 118 -3.93 0.46 -2.62
CA ILE A 118 -3.94 1.24 -1.37
C ILE A 118 -3.69 0.30 -0.20
N ILE A 119 -2.52 0.34 0.38
CA ILE A 119 -2.19 -0.44 1.59
C ILE A 119 -2.83 0.26 2.78
N ASN A 120 -3.83 -0.38 3.40
CA ASN A 120 -4.49 0.17 4.57
C ASN A 120 -3.92 -0.44 5.86
N VAL A 121 -3.26 0.39 6.66
CA VAL A 121 -2.76 -0.02 7.98
C VAL A 121 -3.85 0.29 9.00
N TYR A 122 -4.67 -0.70 9.32
CA TYR A 122 -5.90 -0.55 10.12
C TYR A 122 -5.68 0.22 11.41
N ARG A 123 -6.45 1.26 11.57
CA ARG A 123 -6.51 2.08 12.76
C ARG A 123 -7.94 2.55 12.97
N ALA A 124 -8.41 2.53 14.21
CA ALA A 124 -9.74 3.02 14.56
C ALA A 124 -9.98 4.43 14.01
N THR A 125 -11.11 4.58 13.30
CA THR A 125 -11.58 5.89 12.86
C THR A 125 -12.14 6.66 14.06
N ALA A 126 -12.35 7.87 14.03
CA ALA A 126 -13.09 8.74 14.96
C ALA A 126 -13.15 8.27 16.43
N ASN A 127 -12.06 8.44 17.18
CA ASN A 127 -12.05 8.24 18.64
C ASN A 127 -11.61 9.50 19.38
N PHE A 128 -12.23 9.75 20.50
CA PHE A 128 -11.80 10.77 21.44
C PHE A 128 -11.58 10.13 22.83
N PRO A 129 -10.39 10.25 23.42
CA PRO A 129 -9.15 10.80 22.82
C PRO A 129 -8.67 9.98 21.63
N LEU A 130 -7.75 10.55 20.83
CA LEU A 130 -7.22 9.89 19.63
C LEU A 130 -6.73 8.47 19.93
N CYS A 131 -7.32 7.49 19.27
CA CYS A 131 -6.93 6.09 19.37
C CYS A 131 -6.06 5.68 18.18
N ILE A 132 -4.94 5.03 18.45
CA ILE A 132 -4.04 4.49 17.42
C ILE A 132 -4.07 2.96 17.36
N GLU A 133 -4.99 2.34 18.12
CA GLU A 133 -5.18 0.89 18.12
C GLU A 133 -5.60 0.38 16.74
N GLY A 134 -5.11 -0.81 16.41
CA GLY A 134 -5.46 -1.49 15.17
C GLY A 134 -6.91 -1.97 15.20
N ASP A 135 -7.73 -1.36 14.36
CA ASP A 135 -9.15 -1.66 14.23
C ASP A 135 -9.54 -1.54 12.74
N PRO A 136 -10.30 -2.49 12.19
CA PRO A 136 -10.65 -2.49 10.75
C PRO A 136 -11.84 -1.56 10.43
N SER A 137 -12.27 -0.70 11.32
CA SER A 137 -13.41 0.22 11.09
C SER A 137 -13.18 1.13 9.89
N ASP A 138 -11.93 1.55 9.65
CA ASP A 138 -11.54 2.32 8.48
C ASP A 138 -11.78 1.52 7.18
N ALA A 139 -11.33 0.27 7.10
CA ALA A 139 -11.58 -0.60 5.95
C ALA A 139 -13.08 -0.88 5.76
N LEU A 140 -13.81 -1.12 6.86
CA LEU A 140 -15.24 -1.40 6.81
C LEU A 140 -16.08 -0.20 6.39
N ALA A 141 -15.64 1.03 6.70
CA ALA A 141 -16.28 2.25 6.22
C ALA A 141 -16.21 2.37 4.68
N HIS A 142 -15.18 1.78 4.08
CA HIS A 142 -14.90 1.79 2.64
C HIS A 142 -15.26 0.47 1.92
N ARG A 143 -16.06 -0.41 2.54
CA ARG A 143 -16.46 -1.71 1.96
C ARG A 143 -17.25 -1.58 0.66
N ASP A 144 -17.97 -0.48 0.50
CA ASP A 144 -18.85 -0.23 -0.66
C ASP A 144 -18.14 0.60 -1.77
N ASP A 145 -16.86 0.94 -1.60
CA ASP A 145 -16.10 1.75 -2.56
C ASP A 145 -15.64 0.95 -3.80
N GLY A 146 -15.91 -0.35 -3.86
CA GLY A 146 -15.59 -1.18 -5.02
C GLY A 146 -14.16 -1.70 -5.08
N PHE A 147 -13.41 -1.67 -3.97
CA PHE A 147 -12.09 -2.28 -3.86
C PHE A 147 -12.16 -3.76 -3.50
N ILE A 148 -11.19 -4.53 -3.99
CA ILE A 148 -10.92 -5.85 -3.43
C ILE A 148 -10.11 -5.66 -2.15
N GLN A 149 -10.77 -5.82 -1.01
CA GLN A 149 -10.14 -5.74 0.30
C GLN A 149 -9.53 -7.09 0.69
N LEU A 150 -8.22 -7.09 1.00
CA LEU A 150 -7.47 -8.28 1.39
C LEU A 150 -6.92 -8.06 2.80
N CYS A 151 -7.36 -8.88 3.78
CA CYS A 151 -6.91 -8.76 5.16
C CYS A 151 -5.77 -9.73 5.46
N ALA A 152 -4.63 -9.22 5.90
CA ALA A 152 -3.46 -10.00 6.27
C ALA A 152 -3.20 -9.96 7.79
N ARG A 153 -2.68 -11.07 8.33
CA ARG A 153 -2.24 -11.17 9.73
C ARG A 153 -0.84 -11.75 9.80
N GLY A 154 0.02 -11.07 10.51
CA GLY A 154 1.43 -11.47 10.62
C GLY A 154 2.24 -11.10 9.38
N LYS A 155 3.52 -10.97 9.58
CA LYS A 155 4.46 -10.31 8.66
C LYS A 155 4.62 -11.01 7.33
N GLN A 156 4.69 -12.34 7.34
CA GLN A 156 4.79 -13.11 6.11
C GLN A 156 3.53 -12.95 5.25
N GLN A 157 2.35 -13.05 5.86
CA GLN A 157 1.11 -12.89 5.12
C GLN A 157 0.94 -11.45 4.59
N ILE A 158 1.40 -10.44 5.32
CA ILE A 158 1.41 -9.05 4.83
C ILE A 158 2.25 -8.96 3.56
N TYR A 159 3.47 -9.49 3.59
CA TYR A 159 4.36 -9.53 2.43
C TYR A 159 3.70 -10.22 1.22
N ASP A 160 3.18 -11.43 1.45
CA ASP A 160 2.55 -12.23 0.38
C ASP A 160 1.30 -11.54 -0.18
N THR A 161 0.45 -10.98 0.69
CA THR A 161 -0.78 -10.30 0.29
C THR A 161 -0.49 -9.05 -0.55
N VAL A 162 0.52 -8.27 -0.17
CA VAL A 162 0.92 -7.09 -0.94
C VAL A 162 1.44 -7.46 -2.33
N LEU A 163 2.15 -8.59 -2.48
CA LEU A 163 2.58 -9.09 -3.80
C LEU A 163 1.40 -9.62 -4.63
N GLN A 164 0.43 -10.28 -4.00
CA GLN A 164 -0.72 -10.87 -4.68
C GLN A 164 -1.75 -9.84 -5.12
N ALA A 165 -1.91 -8.75 -4.36
CA ALA A 165 -2.92 -7.73 -4.60
C ALA A 165 -2.92 -7.18 -6.04
N PRO A 166 -1.81 -6.67 -6.59
CA PRO A 166 -1.81 -6.18 -7.96
C PRO A 166 -1.97 -7.28 -9.01
N CYS A 167 -1.53 -8.51 -8.72
CA CYS A 167 -1.78 -9.64 -9.62
C CYS A 167 -3.28 -9.90 -9.79
N LEU A 168 -4.02 -9.81 -8.67
CA LEU A 168 -5.48 -9.95 -8.68
C LEU A 168 -6.15 -8.74 -9.34
N GLY A 169 -5.77 -7.53 -8.92
CA GLY A 169 -6.38 -6.29 -9.41
C GLY A 169 -6.21 -6.07 -10.91
N MET A 170 -5.04 -6.39 -11.44
CA MET A 170 -4.71 -6.21 -12.87
C MET A 170 -5.12 -7.40 -13.74
N HIS A 171 -5.77 -8.43 -13.17
CA HIS A 171 -6.24 -9.55 -13.97
C HIS A 171 -7.26 -9.06 -15.01
N PRO A 172 -7.16 -9.47 -16.29
CA PRO A 172 -7.99 -8.92 -17.36
C PRO A 172 -9.49 -9.07 -17.17
N GLU A 173 -9.93 -10.08 -16.41
CA GLU A 173 -11.34 -10.34 -16.10
C GLU A 173 -11.81 -9.63 -14.81
N ILE A 174 -10.90 -8.99 -14.07
CA ILE A 174 -11.21 -8.34 -12.78
C ILE A 174 -11.12 -6.83 -12.91
N LEU A 175 -9.94 -6.30 -13.25
CA LEU A 175 -9.66 -4.88 -13.45
C LEU A 175 -10.20 -3.99 -12.33
N THR A 176 -9.93 -4.39 -11.07
CA THR A 176 -10.47 -3.74 -9.87
C THR A 176 -9.32 -3.33 -8.95
N PRO A 177 -9.30 -2.09 -8.43
CA PRO A 177 -8.26 -1.66 -7.52
C PRO A 177 -8.27 -2.50 -6.23
N THR A 178 -7.13 -2.62 -5.59
CA THR A 178 -6.95 -3.50 -4.43
C THR A 178 -6.59 -2.71 -3.18
N MET A 179 -7.06 -3.21 -2.04
CA MET A 179 -6.77 -2.65 -0.73
C MET A 179 -6.28 -3.75 0.21
N PRO A 180 -5.00 -4.15 0.12
CA PRO A 180 -4.39 -5.01 1.13
C PRO A 180 -4.29 -4.26 2.44
N GLY A 181 -4.73 -4.88 3.55
CA GLY A 181 -4.74 -4.25 4.86
C GLY A 181 -4.26 -5.18 5.96
N TYR A 182 -3.74 -4.60 7.03
CA TYR A 182 -3.28 -5.30 8.23
C TYR A 182 -3.40 -4.41 9.47
N PHE A 183 -3.38 -5.04 10.65
CA PHE A 183 -3.55 -4.31 11.90
C PHE A 183 -2.36 -3.39 12.21
N GLY A 184 -2.66 -2.11 12.45
CA GLY A 184 -1.72 -1.12 12.94
C GLY A 184 -1.04 -1.59 14.22
N ILE A 185 -0.26 -0.82 14.89
CA ILE A 185 0.52 -1.11 16.10
C ILE A 185 0.90 -2.58 16.33
N LYS A 186 -0.08 -3.53 16.26
CA LYS A 186 0.12 -4.94 16.54
C LYS A 186 1.05 -5.61 15.52
N ASP A 187 0.87 -5.34 14.23
CA ASP A 187 1.67 -5.94 13.16
C ASP A 187 2.67 -4.95 12.57
N SER A 188 2.40 -3.63 12.67
CA SER A 188 3.22 -2.59 12.03
C SER A 188 4.43 -2.13 12.86
N HIS A 189 4.45 -2.36 14.18
CA HIS A 189 5.50 -1.83 15.08
C HIS A 189 6.17 -2.88 15.97
N ARG A 190 5.78 -4.14 15.88
CA ARG A 190 6.43 -5.24 16.62
C ARG A 190 7.31 -6.06 15.68
N ASN A 191 8.56 -6.22 16.09
CA ASN A 191 9.52 -7.12 15.44
C ASN A 191 9.29 -8.57 15.82
#